data_727183c46af124f7bad82325bf2060ab
#
_entry.id   727183c46af124f7bad82325bf2060ab
#
_cell.length_a   1.000
_cell.length_b   1.000
_cell.length_c   1.000
_cell.angle_alpha   90.00
_cell.angle_beta   90.00
_cell.angle_gamma   90.00
#
_symmetry.space_group_name_H-M   'P 1'
#
loop_
_entity.id
_entity.type
_entity.pdbx_description
1 polymer ?
#
loop_
_entity_poly.entity_id
_entity_poly.type
_entity_poly.pdbx_seq_one_letter_code
_entity_poly.pdbx_strand_id
1 'polypeptide(L)'
;EVARYHAPENAVWDSTATGSSDDGSNATFASFNINNHRDKFRVGKNLLAIHGMNVSTGSTDFLQVAELQTNEHDYQAAIWDLIDEEAFYQFWALEGLLSFWDGYSGNRNNYFIYLNPETEKFHFLPWGADCLFEKYSRLRVDRRSPRSVRLHGMVARKLYQIPSVRKKYAATMKALMAKHWNE
;
A
#
# COMPACT_ATOMS: atom_id res chain seq x y z
N GLU A 1 8.31 18.54 18.75
CA GLU A 1 7.62 18.76 17.47
C GLU A 1 8.47 18.17 16.35
N VAL A 2 7.83 17.50 15.40
CA VAL A 2 8.52 16.84 14.28
C VAL A 2 8.19 17.47 12.92
N ALA A 3 7.06 18.18 12.82
CA ALA A 3 6.65 18.92 11.63
C ALA A 3 5.70 20.06 12.03
N ARG A 4 5.65 21.08 11.17
CA ARG A 4 4.78 22.25 11.32
C ARG A 4 4.32 22.74 9.95
N TYR A 5 3.04 23.09 9.85
CA TYR A 5 2.44 23.63 8.62
C TYR A 5 1.41 24.69 8.98
N HIS A 6 1.53 25.86 8.41
CA HIS A 6 0.68 27.02 8.66
C HIS A 6 0.38 27.27 10.16
N ALA A 7 1.39 27.05 11.02
CA ALA A 7 1.23 27.25 12.45
C ALA A 7 2.20 28.35 12.95
N PRO A 8 1.81 29.15 13.95
CA PRO A 8 2.69 30.16 14.54
C PRO A 8 3.87 29.50 15.24
N GLU A 9 4.98 30.22 15.35
CA GLU A 9 6.23 29.70 15.98
C GLU A 9 5.98 29.22 17.41
N ASN A 10 5.23 30.00 18.19
CA ASN A 10 4.86 29.70 19.58
C ASN A 10 3.37 29.41 19.66
N ALA A 11 2.94 28.25 19.15
CA ALA A 11 1.56 27.85 19.18
C ALA A 11 1.10 27.51 20.60
N VAL A 12 -0.04 28.07 21.01
CA VAL A 12 -0.77 27.75 22.23
C VAL A 12 -2.10 27.08 21.88
N TRP A 13 -2.82 26.57 22.87
CA TRP A 13 -4.01 25.75 22.66
C TRP A 13 -5.11 26.42 21.84
N ASP A 14 -5.21 27.75 21.85
CA ASP A 14 -6.20 28.57 21.13
C ASP A 14 -5.60 29.36 19.95
N SER A 15 -4.38 29.01 19.51
CA SER A 15 -3.76 29.65 18.35
C SER A 15 -4.55 29.38 17.07
N THR A 16 -4.58 30.38 16.20
CA THR A 16 -5.09 30.24 14.84
C THR A 16 -3.99 29.89 13.86
N ALA A 17 -4.35 29.25 12.74
CA ALA A 17 -3.43 28.99 11.66
C ALA A 17 -2.93 30.28 11.00
N THR A 18 -1.69 30.30 10.53
CA THR A 18 -1.07 31.45 9.85
C THR A 18 -1.41 31.53 8.35
N GLY A 19 -2.11 30.54 7.83
CA GLY A 19 -2.55 30.44 6.44
C GLY A 19 -3.59 29.35 6.25
N SER A 20 -4.38 29.44 5.18
CA SER A 20 -5.34 28.42 4.78
C SER A 20 -4.68 27.33 3.94
N SER A 21 -5.22 26.13 4.02
CA SER A 21 -4.94 25.05 3.07
C SER A 21 -6.00 25.05 1.96
N ASP A 22 -5.63 24.53 0.79
CA ASP A 22 -6.60 24.27 -0.27
C ASP A 22 -7.42 23.03 0.11
N ASP A 23 -8.73 23.21 0.26
CA ASP A 23 -9.71 22.18 0.62
C ASP A 23 -10.57 21.74 -0.59
N GLY A 24 -10.26 22.26 -1.75
CA GLY A 24 -10.93 21.93 -3.01
C GLY A 24 -10.65 20.51 -3.50
N SER A 25 -11.20 20.17 -4.65
CA SER A 25 -11.06 18.86 -5.30
C SER A 25 -9.61 18.46 -5.61
N ASN A 26 -8.68 19.41 -5.53
CA ASN A 26 -7.25 19.24 -5.76
C ASN A 26 -6.41 19.29 -4.47
N ALA A 27 -7.02 19.20 -3.31
CA ALA A 27 -6.30 19.21 -2.03
C ALA A 27 -5.20 18.12 -2.03
N THR A 28 -3.97 18.53 -1.77
CA THR A 28 -2.81 17.66 -1.75
C THR A 28 -2.20 17.61 -0.35
N PHE A 29 -1.62 16.47 0.01
CA PHE A 29 -0.90 16.35 1.27
C PHE A 29 0.34 17.24 1.28
N ALA A 30 0.50 18.03 2.34
CA ALA A 30 1.79 18.64 2.66
C ALA A 30 2.73 17.55 3.21
N SER A 31 3.88 17.35 2.55
CA SER A 31 4.83 16.31 2.92
C SER A 31 5.99 16.88 3.74
N PHE A 32 6.32 16.23 4.84
CA PHE A 32 7.40 16.61 5.74
C PHE A 32 8.39 15.47 5.90
N ASN A 33 9.67 15.76 5.66
CA ASN A 33 10.73 14.79 5.95
C ASN A 33 11.06 14.84 7.45
N ILE A 34 10.72 13.78 8.15
CA ILE A 34 10.95 13.65 9.60
C ILE A 34 12.12 12.72 9.96
N ASN A 35 12.99 12.39 9.01
CA ASN A 35 14.12 11.48 9.23
C ASN A 35 15.05 11.93 10.36
N ASN A 36 15.19 13.24 10.59
CA ASN A 36 15.99 13.79 11.68
C ASN A 36 15.39 13.56 13.09
N HIS A 37 14.20 12.97 13.15
CA HIS A 37 13.49 12.64 14.38
C HIS A 37 13.31 11.14 14.59
N ARG A 38 14.08 10.31 13.89
CA ARG A 38 14.01 8.83 14.00
C ARG A 38 14.27 8.34 15.44
N ASP A 39 15.12 9.04 16.17
CA ASP A 39 15.41 8.79 17.59
C ASP A 39 14.18 8.86 18.50
N LYS A 40 13.12 9.52 18.06
CA LYS A 40 11.87 9.66 18.83
C LYS A 40 10.92 8.49 18.66
N PHE A 41 11.15 7.65 17.65
CA PHE A 41 10.34 6.45 17.43
C PHE A 41 10.86 5.27 18.24
N ARG A 42 9.95 4.47 18.78
CA ARG A 42 10.23 3.28 19.58
C ARG A 42 9.67 2.04 18.88
N VAL A 43 10.30 0.90 19.11
CA VAL A 43 9.71 -0.39 18.75
C VAL A 43 8.40 -0.57 19.54
N GLY A 44 7.32 -0.93 18.86
CA GLY A 44 5.99 -1.06 19.45
C GLY A 44 5.12 0.18 19.29
N LYS A 45 4.35 0.53 20.30
CA LYS A 45 3.37 1.61 20.22
C LYS A 45 4.02 2.99 20.26
N ASN A 46 3.69 3.82 19.27
CA ASN A 46 4.00 5.23 19.20
C ASN A 46 2.69 6.04 19.16
N LEU A 47 2.70 7.23 19.72
CA LEU A 47 1.56 8.15 19.68
C LEU A 47 1.91 9.34 18.77
N LEU A 48 1.09 9.56 17.75
CA LEU A 48 1.12 10.78 16.97
C LEU A 48 0.08 11.75 17.51
N ALA A 49 0.54 12.87 18.07
CA ALA A 49 -0.34 13.96 18.49
C ALA A 49 -0.31 15.07 17.42
N ILE A 50 -1.47 15.55 17.03
CA ILE A 50 -1.61 16.59 16.02
C ILE A 50 -2.44 17.72 16.60
N HIS A 51 -1.90 18.93 16.52
CA HIS A 51 -2.62 20.15 16.89
C HIS A 51 -3.18 20.77 15.59
N GLY A 52 -4.48 20.60 15.38
CA GLY A 52 -5.20 21.23 14.27
C GLY A 52 -5.65 22.62 14.63
N MET A 53 -5.49 23.57 13.71
CA MET A 53 -5.87 24.98 13.88
C MET A 53 -6.62 25.49 12.68
N ASN A 54 -7.69 26.27 12.90
CA ASN A 54 -8.36 27.04 11.86
C ASN A 54 -7.75 28.42 11.72
N VAL A 55 -7.90 29.04 10.55
CA VAL A 55 -7.45 30.42 10.28
C VAL A 55 -8.21 31.46 11.11
N SER A 56 -9.44 31.14 11.50
CA SER A 56 -10.30 32.02 12.33
C SER A 56 -11.39 31.21 13.02
N THR A 57 -12.01 31.80 14.03
CA THR A 57 -13.19 31.24 14.71
C THR A 57 -14.45 31.19 13.83
N GLY A 58 -14.47 31.92 12.73
CA GLY A 58 -15.57 31.92 11.76
C GLY A 58 -15.39 30.92 10.60
N SER A 59 -14.26 30.19 10.57
CA SER A 59 -14.05 29.13 9.58
C SER A 59 -15.00 27.96 9.86
N THR A 60 -15.74 27.55 8.84
CA THR A 60 -16.69 26.43 8.92
C THR A 60 -16.06 25.10 8.53
N ASP A 61 -14.87 25.14 7.94
CA ASP A 61 -14.21 23.97 7.37
C ASP A 61 -13.00 23.58 8.21
N PHE A 62 -12.93 22.30 8.57
CA PHE A 62 -11.78 21.73 9.25
C PHE A 62 -11.58 20.30 8.75
N LEU A 63 -10.56 20.11 7.91
CA LEU A 63 -10.14 18.80 7.44
C LEU A 63 -8.73 18.51 7.93
N GLN A 64 -8.58 17.44 8.67
CA GLN A 64 -7.26 16.98 9.10
C GLN A 64 -7.12 15.48 8.82
N VAL A 65 -6.21 15.14 7.92
CA VAL A 65 -5.83 13.76 7.61
C VAL A 65 -4.31 13.69 7.71
N ALA A 66 -3.81 12.73 8.47
CA ALA A 66 -2.39 12.51 8.61
C ALA A 66 -2.03 11.09 8.14
N GLU A 67 -0.96 11.00 7.38
CA GLU A 67 -0.38 9.74 6.94
C GLU A 67 1.11 9.72 7.29
N LEU A 68 1.56 8.68 8.00
CA LEU A 68 2.98 8.42 8.20
C LEU A 68 3.47 7.48 7.11
N GLN A 69 4.43 7.95 6.32
CA GLN A 69 5.05 7.16 5.25
C GLN A 69 6.49 6.82 5.64
N THR A 70 6.86 5.57 5.44
CA THR A 70 8.26 5.12 5.54
C THR A 70 8.89 5.12 4.15
N ASN A 71 10.22 5.13 4.07
CA ASN A 71 10.92 4.95 2.81
C ASN A 71 10.51 3.63 2.16
N GLU A 72 10.47 3.61 0.82
CA GLU A 72 10.13 2.40 0.04
C GLU A 72 10.93 1.17 0.46
N HIS A 73 12.19 1.33 0.83
CA HIS A 73 13.04 0.24 1.30
C HIS A 73 12.62 -0.34 2.65
N ASP A 74 12.17 0.51 3.57
CA ASP A 74 11.90 0.07 4.95
C ASP A 74 10.68 -0.85 5.01
N TYR A 75 9.58 -0.51 4.35
CA TYR A 75 8.39 -1.37 4.39
C TYR A 75 8.51 -2.59 3.47
N GLN A 76 9.27 -2.51 2.37
CA GLN A 76 9.56 -3.68 1.53
C GLN A 76 10.30 -4.74 2.33
N ALA A 77 11.36 -4.36 3.04
CA ALA A 77 12.13 -5.28 3.90
C ALA A 77 11.22 -5.89 4.98
N ALA A 78 10.44 -5.06 5.69
CA ALA A 78 9.52 -5.53 6.73
C ALA A 78 8.45 -6.50 6.21
N ILE A 79 7.98 -6.33 4.96
CA ILE A 79 7.05 -7.28 4.34
C ILE A 79 7.75 -8.61 4.06
N TRP A 80 8.98 -8.58 3.52
CA TRP A 80 9.72 -9.80 3.19
C TRP A 80 10.29 -10.52 4.42
N ASP A 81 10.37 -9.84 5.55
CA ASP A 81 10.64 -10.50 6.84
C ASP A 81 9.45 -11.37 7.28
N LEU A 82 8.23 -10.98 6.93
CA LEU A 82 7.00 -11.67 7.32
C LEU A 82 6.46 -12.63 6.26
N ILE A 83 6.68 -12.35 4.99
CA ILE A 83 6.09 -13.10 3.86
C ILE A 83 7.24 -13.76 3.07
N ASP A 84 7.02 -15.00 2.64
CA ASP A 84 7.94 -15.64 1.69
C ASP A 84 7.87 -14.89 0.35
N GLU A 85 8.96 -14.19 0.04
CA GLU A 85 9.05 -13.30 -1.12
C GLU A 85 8.83 -14.04 -2.43
N GLU A 86 9.52 -15.15 -2.64
CA GLU A 86 9.47 -15.89 -3.90
C GLU A 86 8.11 -16.55 -4.10
N ALA A 87 7.57 -17.19 -3.06
CA ALA A 87 6.25 -17.79 -3.11
C ALA A 87 5.16 -16.73 -3.38
N PHE A 88 5.29 -15.54 -2.77
CA PHE A 88 4.32 -14.46 -3.01
C PHE A 88 4.36 -13.93 -4.45
N TYR A 89 5.55 -13.74 -5.03
CA TYR A 89 5.67 -13.34 -6.44
C TYR A 89 5.07 -14.38 -7.38
N GLN A 90 5.32 -15.67 -7.13
CA GLN A 90 4.74 -16.75 -7.94
C GLN A 90 3.22 -16.79 -7.82
N PHE A 91 2.69 -16.75 -6.60
CA PHE A 91 1.25 -16.69 -6.33
C PHE A 91 0.58 -15.51 -7.06
N TRP A 92 1.10 -14.31 -6.88
CA TRP A 92 0.56 -13.10 -7.48
C TRP A 92 0.65 -13.09 -9.01
N ALA A 93 1.78 -13.54 -9.57
CA ALA A 93 1.96 -13.64 -11.02
C ALA A 93 1.02 -14.68 -11.63
N LEU A 94 0.83 -15.83 -10.97
CA LEU A 94 -0.10 -16.86 -11.42
C LEU A 94 -1.55 -16.38 -11.46
N GLU A 95 -2.00 -15.64 -10.46
CA GLU A 95 -3.34 -15.03 -10.49
C GLU A 95 -3.54 -14.12 -11.72
N GLY A 96 -2.50 -13.38 -12.10
CA GLY A 96 -2.51 -12.57 -13.32
C GLY A 96 -2.54 -13.41 -14.61
N LEU A 97 -1.67 -14.40 -14.71
CA LEU A 97 -1.55 -15.28 -15.90
C LEU A 97 -2.81 -16.12 -16.15
N LEU A 98 -3.38 -16.66 -15.07
CA LEU A 98 -4.56 -17.51 -15.14
C LEU A 98 -5.87 -16.71 -15.21
N SER A 99 -5.80 -15.39 -15.23
CA SER A 99 -6.97 -14.51 -15.14
C SER A 99 -7.88 -14.82 -13.95
N PHE A 100 -7.30 -15.24 -12.83
CA PHE A 100 -8.04 -15.56 -11.61
C PHE A 100 -8.57 -14.27 -10.94
N TRP A 101 -9.70 -13.80 -11.47
CA TRP A 101 -10.27 -12.51 -11.05
C TRP A 101 -10.85 -12.55 -9.64
N ASP A 102 -11.30 -13.71 -9.17
CA ASP A 102 -11.90 -13.88 -7.83
C ASP A 102 -10.86 -14.26 -6.76
N GLY A 103 -9.58 -14.21 -7.08
CA GLY A 103 -8.47 -14.44 -6.17
C GLY A 103 -8.11 -13.21 -5.32
N TYR A 104 -7.01 -13.33 -4.59
CA TYR A 104 -6.50 -12.30 -3.68
C TYR A 104 -6.24 -10.96 -4.37
N SER A 105 -5.51 -10.97 -5.49
CA SER A 105 -5.11 -9.74 -6.17
C SER A 105 -6.21 -9.15 -7.05
N GLY A 106 -7.25 -9.93 -7.36
CA GLY A 106 -8.42 -9.52 -8.13
C GLY A 106 -9.56 -9.01 -7.24
N ASN A 107 -10.27 -9.91 -6.57
CA ASN A 107 -11.45 -9.61 -5.74
C ASN A 107 -11.17 -9.64 -4.23
N ARG A 108 -9.96 -9.93 -3.80
CA ARG A 108 -9.57 -10.11 -2.39
C ARG A 108 -10.32 -11.27 -1.72
N ASN A 109 -10.61 -12.30 -2.48
CA ASN A 109 -11.33 -13.49 -2.10
C ASN A 109 -10.52 -14.74 -2.45
N ASN A 110 -11.03 -15.90 -2.18
CA ASN A 110 -10.52 -17.21 -2.60
C ASN A 110 -9.00 -17.41 -2.40
N TYR A 111 -8.53 -17.15 -1.18
CA TYR A 111 -7.17 -17.45 -0.77
C TYR A 111 -7.10 -17.78 0.71
N PHE A 112 -6.05 -18.52 1.08
CA PHE A 112 -5.65 -18.73 2.47
C PHE A 112 -4.31 -18.06 2.74
N ILE A 113 -4.07 -17.77 4.01
CA ILE A 113 -2.76 -17.38 4.51
C ILE A 113 -2.30 -18.48 5.47
N TYR A 114 -1.15 -19.06 5.16
CA TYR A 114 -0.54 -20.12 5.95
C TYR A 114 0.78 -19.63 6.54
N LEU A 115 0.94 -19.75 7.86
CA LEU A 115 2.21 -19.51 8.52
C LEU A 115 3.02 -20.81 8.49
N ASN A 116 4.13 -20.82 7.76
CA ASN A 116 5.03 -21.96 7.74
C ASN A 116 5.83 -22.01 9.06
N PRO A 117 5.68 -23.09 9.86
CA PRO A 117 6.35 -23.17 11.17
C PRO A 117 7.87 -23.33 11.07
N GLU A 118 8.41 -23.76 9.92
CA GLU A 118 9.85 -23.94 9.74
C GLU A 118 10.56 -22.64 9.37
N THR A 119 9.89 -21.76 8.60
CA THR A 119 10.47 -20.50 8.11
C THR A 119 9.94 -19.30 8.86
N GLU A 120 8.89 -19.47 9.66
CA GLU A 120 8.13 -18.41 10.33
C GLU A 120 7.59 -17.33 9.37
N LYS A 121 7.40 -17.71 8.09
CA LYS A 121 6.89 -16.81 7.05
C LYS A 121 5.48 -17.18 6.60
N PHE A 122 4.71 -16.17 6.26
CA PHE A 122 3.39 -16.32 5.68
C PHE A 122 3.47 -16.66 4.18
N HIS A 123 2.68 -17.63 3.76
CA HIS A 123 2.45 -18.02 2.38
C HIS A 123 1.00 -17.73 2.01
N PHE A 124 0.79 -17.21 0.82
CA PHE A 124 -0.53 -17.05 0.23
C PHE A 124 -0.82 -18.25 -0.67
N LEU A 125 -1.94 -18.89 -0.43
CA LEU A 125 -2.36 -20.10 -1.15
C LEU A 125 -3.68 -19.85 -1.86
N PRO A 126 -3.83 -20.18 -3.15
CA PRO A 126 -5.09 -19.99 -3.87
C PRO A 126 -6.13 -21.00 -3.37
N TRP A 127 -7.40 -20.60 -3.40
CA TRP A 127 -8.54 -21.43 -3.09
C TRP A 127 -9.65 -21.21 -4.12
N GLY A 128 -10.51 -22.22 -4.36
CA GLY A 128 -11.70 -22.07 -5.20
C GLY A 128 -11.36 -21.54 -6.60
N ALA A 129 -10.41 -22.17 -7.29
CA ALA A 129 -9.94 -21.76 -8.61
C ALA A 129 -10.95 -22.15 -9.72
N ASP A 130 -12.23 -21.86 -9.56
CA ASP A 130 -13.33 -22.13 -10.48
C ASP A 130 -13.54 -21.01 -11.53
N CYS A 131 -12.87 -19.86 -11.33
CA CYS A 131 -12.97 -18.68 -12.19
C CYS A 131 -11.69 -18.44 -13.00
N LEU A 132 -10.96 -19.48 -13.36
CA LEU A 132 -9.74 -19.36 -14.17
C LEU A 132 -10.08 -19.13 -15.66
N PHE A 133 -9.20 -18.38 -16.33
CA PHE A 133 -9.27 -18.11 -17.78
C PHE A 133 -10.56 -17.40 -18.25
N GLU A 134 -11.34 -16.87 -17.33
CA GLU A 134 -12.52 -16.11 -17.72
C GLU A 134 -12.13 -14.80 -18.43
N LYS A 135 -12.65 -14.62 -19.64
CA LYS A 135 -12.38 -13.44 -20.48
C LYS A 135 -12.90 -12.15 -19.84
N TYR A 136 -13.96 -12.25 -19.05
CA TYR A 136 -14.61 -11.11 -18.39
C TYR A 136 -14.90 -11.44 -16.93
N SER A 137 -14.38 -10.65 -16.04
CA SER A 137 -14.85 -10.63 -14.65
C SER A 137 -16.29 -10.13 -14.60
N ARG A 138 -17.15 -10.80 -13.84
CA ARG A 138 -18.50 -10.32 -13.53
C ARG A 138 -18.47 -9.05 -12.67
N LEU A 139 -17.35 -8.80 -12.03
CA LEU A 139 -17.10 -7.57 -11.30
C LEU A 139 -16.59 -6.48 -12.25
N ARG A 140 -17.00 -5.23 -12.00
CA ARG A 140 -16.46 -4.07 -12.71
C ARG A 140 -15.02 -3.82 -12.27
N VAL A 141 -14.07 -4.53 -12.85
CA VAL A 141 -12.64 -4.31 -12.62
C VAL A 141 -12.21 -3.03 -13.35
N ASP A 142 -11.38 -2.22 -12.70
CA ASP A 142 -10.81 -1.03 -13.34
C ASP A 142 -10.07 -1.42 -14.62
N ARG A 143 -10.60 -0.98 -15.77
CA ARG A 143 -10.05 -1.28 -17.09
C ARG A 143 -8.75 -0.53 -17.39
N ARG A 144 -8.31 0.38 -16.50
CA ARG A 144 -7.11 1.20 -16.67
C ARG A 144 -5.83 0.48 -16.25
N SER A 145 -5.93 -0.60 -15.50
CA SER A 145 -4.76 -1.42 -15.12
C SER A 145 -4.38 -2.37 -16.25
N PRO A 146 -3.10 -2.66 -16.47
CA PRO A 146 -2.66 -3.74 -17.33
C PRO A 146 -3.32 -5.06 -16.92
N ARG A 147 -3.80 -5.84 -17.90
CA ARG A 147 -4.50 -7.13 -17.62
C ARG A 147 -3.58 -8.15 -16.93
N SER A 148 -2.29 -8.01 -17.11
CA SER A 148 -1.26 -8.85 -16.50
C SER A 148 -0.98 -8.56 -15.05
N VAL A 149 -1.52 -7.47 -14.48
CA VAL A 149 -1.28 -7.08 -13.09
C VAL A 149 -2.59 -6.79 -12.41
N ARG A 150 -2.86 -7.48 -11.31
CA ARG A 150 -4.02 -7.24 -10.46
C ARG A 150 -3.55 -6.66 -9.14
N LEU A 151 -4.16 -5.55 -8.69
CA LEU A 151 -3.69 -4.72 -7.57
C LEU A 151 -4.76 -4.44 -6.51
N HIS A 152 -5.80 -5.27 -6.44
CA HIS A 152 -6.84 -5.08 -5.41
C HIS A 152 -6.40 -5.61 -4.04
N GLY A 153 -5.51 -6.59 -3.99
CA GLY A 153 -4.88 -7.04 -2.76
C GLY A 153 -3.96 -5.97 -2.17
N MET A 154 -4.06 -5.71 -0.87
CA MET A 154 -3.34 -4.61 -0.21
C MET A 154 -1.81 -4.74 -0.34
N VAL A 155 -1.26 -5.92 -0.06
CA VAL A 155 0.20 -6.17 -0.15
C VAL A 155 0.67 -6.00 -1.59
N ALA A 156 0.00 -6.63 -2.57
CA ALA A 156 0.32 -6.51 -3.98
C ALA A 156 0.29 -5.06 -4.45
N ARG A 157 -0.73 -4.28 -4.06
CA ARG A 157 -0.87 -2.88 -4.42
C ARG A 157 0.24 -2.01 -3.84
N LYS A 158 0.58 -2.19 -2.56
CA LYS A 158 1.65 -1.43 -1.90
C LYS A 158 3.01 -1.78 -2.50
N LEU A 159 3.30 -3.04 -2.68
CA LEU A 159 4.56 -3.51 -3.26
C LEU A 159 4.73 -3.06 -4.73
N TYR A 160 3.67 -3.08 -5.54
CA TYR A 160 3.78 -2.69 -6.96
C TYR A 160 4.12 -1.22 -7.18
N GLN A 161 4.02 -0.37 -6.17
CA GLN A 161 4.49 1.03 -6.24
C GLN A 161 6.01 1.11 -6.34
N ILE A 162 6.73 0.08 -5.86
CA ILE A 162 8.19 0.01 -5.82
C ILE A 162 8.75 -0.42 -7.18
N PRO A 163 9.67 0.34 -7.81
CA PRO A 163 10.21 0.01 -9.13
C PRO A 163 10.92 -1.36 -9.20
N SER A 164 11.68 -1.73 -8.15
CA SER A 164 12.36 -3.03 -8.06
C SER A 164 11.37 -4.20 -8.02
N VAL A 165 10.28 -4.05 -7.29
CA VAL A 165 9.19 -5.04 -7.20
C VAL A 165 8.51 -5.22 -8.56
N ARG A 166 8.19 -4.14 -9.28
CA ARG A 166 7.63 -4.24 -10.63
C ARG A 166 8.53 -5.02 -11.57
N LYS A 167 9.84 -4.76 -11.50
CA LYS A 167 10.84 -5.46 -12.31
C LYS A 167 10.88 -6.96 -11.96
N LYS A 168 10.89 -7.31 -10.68
CA LYS A 168 10.90 -8.70 -10.22
C LYS A 168 9.59 -9.41 -10.57
N TYR A 169 8.44 -8.77 -10.37
CA TYR A 169 7.14 -9.29 -10.80
C TYR A 169 7.11 -9.63 -12.30
N ALA A 170 7.56 -8.70 -13.14
CA ALA A 170 7.60 -8.92 -14.59
C ALA A 170 8.58 -10.07 -14.96
N ALA A 171 9.70 -10.20 -14.26
CA ALA A 171 10.63 -11.30 -14.46
C ALA A 171 10.01 -12.65 -14.05
N THR A 172 9.30 -12.71 -12.92
CA THR A 172 8.58 -13.90 -12.45
C THR A 172 7.50 -14.32 -13.46
N MET A 173 6.71 -13.36 -13.96
CA MET A 173 5.73 -13.62 -15.02
C MET A 173 6.37 -14.29 -16.24
N LYS A 174 7.46 -13.71 -16.75
CA LYS A 174 8.19 -14.25 -17.92
C LYS A 174 8.74 -15.64 -17.65
N ALA A 175 9.31 -15.89 -16.47
CA ALA A 175 9.84 -17.18 -16.09
C ALA A 175 8.74 -18.26 -16.01
N LEU A 176 7.60 -17.94 -15.42
CA LEU A 176 6.44 -18.84 -15.37
C LEU A 176 5.91 -19.15 -16.77
N MET A 177 5.79 -18.15 -17.63
CA MET A 177 5.37 -18.36 -19.04
C MET A 177 6.36 -19.27 -19.76
N ALA A 178 7.66 -18.99 -19.69
CA ALA A 178 8.68 -19.80 -20.34
C ALA A 178 8.71 -21.26 -19.85
N LYS A 179 8.35 -21.47 -18.58
CA LYS A 179 8.37 -22.83 -17.97
C LYS A 179 7.11 -23.64 -18.29
N HIS A 180 5.94 -22.99 -18.37
CA HIS A 180 4.65 -23.67 -18.36
C HIS A 180 3.80 -23.42 -19.61
N TRP A 181 4.12 -22.42 -20.43
CA TRP A 181 3.45 -22.10 -21.71
C TRP A 181 4.40 -22.30 -22.87
N ASN A 182 4.90 -23.53 -23.04
CA ASN A 182 5.66 -23.90 -24.23
C ASN A 182 4.67 -24.37 -25.31
N GLU A 183 4.75 -23.73 -26.49
CA GLU A 183 4.13 -24.25 -27.67
C GLU A 183 4.89 -25.44 -28.22
#